data_49d8a531372905de38ffae5d4e33e80a
#
_entry.id   49d8a531372905de38ffae5d4e33e80a
#
_cell.length_a   1.000
_cell.length_b   1.000
_cell.length_c   1.000
_cell.angle_alpha   90.00
_cell.angle_beta   90.00
_cell.angle_gamma   90.00
#
_symmetry.space_group_name_H-M   'P 1'
#
loop_
_entity.id
_entity.type
_entity.pdbx_description
1 polymer ?
#
loop_
_entity_poly.entity_id
_entity_poly.type
_entity_poly.pdbx_seq_one_letter_code
_entity_poly.pdbx_strand_id
1 'polypeptide(L)'
;TEAVEVGPSQMAAGRVTAYTPALTLPYDEVKARVRTLYVAEKSAELARKEGEAKLAAWKAAPSSATGLASATEVSREQTQNLPRALIDAALRAPAETLPGWTGVDLGTAGYAVVKVNRVVPRQAPDAQRAQQERQQYVQWLATAEGLAYYELLKQRFKVQIKAPRPEAVTAVTAE
;
A
#
# COMPACT_ATOMS: atom_id res chain seq x y z
N THR A 1 26.20 30.67 0.59
CA THR A 1 25.14 29.74 0.18
C THR A 1 24.78 30.04 -1.26
N GLU A 2 24.92 29.07 -2.13
CA GLU A 2 24.55 29.22 -3.53
C GLU A 2 23.01 29.24 -3.64
N ALA A 3 22.51 30.03 -4.60
CA ALA A 3 21.09 30.06 -4.89
C ALA A 3 20.71 28.82 -5.70
N VAL A 4 19.60 28.18 -5.33
CA VAL A 4 19.07 26.99 -5.99
C VAL A 4 17.80 27.36 -6.75
N GLU A 5 17.68 26.91 -7.98
CA GLU A 5 16.47 27.08 -8.77
C GLU A 5 15.35 26.15 -8.21
N VAL A 6 14.26 26.77 -7.77
CA VAL A 6 13.11 26.04 -7.16
C VAL A 6 11.89 26.02 -8.08
N GLY A 7 11.95 26.67 -9.21
CA GLY A 7 10.90 26.68 -10.22
C GLY A 7 11.22 27.56 -11.42
N PRO A 8 10.40 27.57 -12.46
CA PRO A 8 10.62 28.42 -13.64
C PRO A 8 10.78 29.89 -13.26
N SER A 9 11.98 30.45 -13.48
CA SER A 9 12.37 31.82 -13.14
C SER A 9 12.31 32.15 -11.64
N GLN A 10 12.41 31.15 -10.75
CA GLN A 10 12.43 31.32 -9.31
C GLN A 10 13.71 30.76 -8.71
N MET A 11 14.43 31.58 -7.98
CA MET A 11 15.63 31.17 -7.25
C MET A 11 15.44 31.41 -5.76
N ALA A 12 15.88 30.47 -4.94
CA ALA A 12 15.90 30.59 -3.50
C ALA A 12 17.35 30.48 -2.98
N ALA A 13 17.68 31.33 -2.02
CA ALA A 13 18.92 31.24 -1.27
C ALA A 13 18.60 31.18 0.22
N GLY A 14 19.19 30.21 0.90
CA GLY A 14 18.99 30.01 2.34
C GLY A 14 20.32 30.04 3.08
N ARG A 15 20.33 30.62 4.28
CA ARG A 15 21.46 30.59 5.19
C ARG A 15 21.05 30.00 6.52
N VAL A 16 21.83 29.05 7.00
CA VAL A 16 21.65 28.54 8.38
C VAL A 16 22.03 29.64 9.35
N THR A 17 21.08 30.09 10.16
CA THR A 17 21.26 31.14 11.18
C THR A 17 21.51 30.57 12.57
N ALA A 18 21.04 29.34 12.82
CA ALA A 18 21.32 28.60 14.05
C ALA A 18 21.34 27.08 13.73
N TYR A 19 22.25 26.38 14.36
CA TYR A 19 22.36 24.93 14.26
C TYR A 19 22.31 24.33 15.66
N THR A 20 21.35 23.46 15.90
CA THR A 20 21.26 22.67 17.12
C THR A 20 21.63 21.23 16.77
N PRO A 21 22.72 20.68 17.29
CA PRO A 21 23.10 19.30 17.04
C PRO A 21 22.04 18.34 17.57
N ALA A 22 21.93 17.16 16.96
CA ALA A 22 21.07 16.12 17.48
C ALA A 22 21.54 15.71 18.90
N LEU A 23 20.60 15.74 19.83
CA LEU A 23 20.86 15.33 21.22
C LEU A 23 19.76 14.39 21.70
N THR A 24 20.09 13.56 22.67
CA THR A 24 19.10 12.72 23.36
C THR A 24 18.41 13.57 24.43
N LEU A 25 17.11 13.76 24.28
CA LEU A 25 16.31 14.50 25.24
C LEU A 25 16.11 13.71 26.53
N PRO A 26 16.04 14.35 27.70
CA PRO A 26 15.67 13.71 28.96
C PRO A 26 14.31 13.01 28.86
N TYR A 27 14.18 11.88 29.58
CA TYR A 27 12.93 11.08 29.53
C TYR A 27 11.69 11.89 29.89
N ASP A 28 11.77 12.78 30.87
CA ASP A 28 10.63 13.57 31.34
C ASP A 28 10.06 14.49 30.25
N GLU A 29 10.90 15.00 29.37
CA GLU A 29 10.48 15.83 28.24
C GLU A 29 9.78 15.01 27.13
N VAL A 30 10.18 13.75 26.96
CA VAL A 30 9.65 12.90 25.88
C VAL A 30 8.62 11.86 26.37
N LYS A 31 8.39 11.77 27.68
CA LYS A 31 7.53 10.77 28.32
C LYS A 31 6.14 10.66 27.68
N ALA A 32 5.49 11.80 27.42
CA ALA A 32 4.17 11.82 26.81
C ALA A 32 4.20 11.23 25.39
N ARG A 33 5.21 11.60 24.59
CA ARG A 33 5.40 11.08 23.23
C ARG A 33 5.72 9.60 23.22
N VAL A 34 6.62 9.18 24.10
CA VAL A 34 6.98 7.74 24.25
C VAL A 34 5.77 6.93 24.66
N ARG A 35 4.95 7.43 25.61
CA ARG A 35 3.71 6.75 26.02
C ARG A 35 2.74 6.60 24.85
N THR A 36 2.54 7.64 24.05
CA THR A 36 1.66 7.57 22.88
C THR A 36 2.13 6.52 21.88
N LEU A 37 3.42 6.50 21.55
CA LEU A 37 4.01 5.52 20.63
C LEU A 37 3.91 4.10 21.19
N TYR A 38 4.22 3.92 22.47
CA TYR A 38 4.13 2.61 23.14
C TYR A 38 2.70 2.06 23.17
N VAL A 39 1.71 2.92 23.50
CA VAL A 39 0.30 2.52 23.51
C VAL A 39 -0.16 2.16 22.09
N ALA A 40 0.21 2.94 21.07
CA ALA A 40 -0.13 2.65 19.68
C ALA A 40 0.46 1.31 19.22
N GLU A 41 1.74 1.05 19.53
CA GLU A 41 2.40 -0.22 19.20
C GLU A 41 1.76 -1.41 19.91
N LYS A 42 1.56 -1.30 21.23
CA LYS A 42 0.97 -2.37 22.03
C LYS A 42 -0.49 -2.64 21.70
N SER A 43 -1.26 -1.61 21.39
CA SER A 43 -2.65 -1.80 20.95
C SER A 43 -2.73 -2.48 19.58
N ALA A 44 -1.84 -2.16 18.65
CA ALA A 44 -1.75 -2.84 17.35
C ALA A 44 -1.36 -4.33 17.51
N GLU A 45 -0.38 -4.63 18.38
CA GLU A 45 0.02 -6.00 18.68
C GLU A 45 -1.14 -6.83 19.25
N LEU A 46 -1.86 -6.27 20.24
CA LEU A 46 -3.02 -6.92 20.85
C LEU A 46 -4.17 -7.10 19.86
N ALA A 47 -4.46 -6.09 19.05
CA ALA A 47 -5.49 -6.15 18.02
C ALA A 47 -5.18 -7.23 16.98
N ARG A 48 -3.92 -7.35 16.55
CA ARG A 48 -3.49 -8.41 15.64
C ARG A 48 -3.69 -9.80 16.27
N LYS A 49 -3.22 -9.99 17.50
CA LYS A 49 -3.34 -11.28 18.20
C LYS A 49 -4.81 -11.69 18.39
N GLU A 50 -5.67 -10.76 18.80
CA GLU A 50 -7.10 -10.99 18.95
C GLU A 50 -7.76 -11.26 17.58
N GLY A 51 -7.41 -10.49 16.55
CA GLY A 51 -7.93 -10.65 15.20
C GLY A 51 -7.56 -11.99 14.56
N GLU A 52 -6.32 -12.44 14.73
CA GLU A 52 -5.87 -13.76 14.28
C GLU A 52 -6.62 -14.90 15.01
N ALA A 53 -6.84 -14.75 16.30
CA ALA A 53 -7.62 -15.71 17.08
C ALA A 53 -9.08 -15.76 16.62
N LYS A 54 -9.73 -14.61 16.40
CA LYS A 54 -11.08 -14.53 15.84
C LYS A 54 -11.16 -15.12 14.43
N LEU A 55 -10.18 -14.82 13.58
CA LEU A 55 -10.09 -15.39 12.23
C LEU A 55 -10.04 -16.92 12.27
N ALA A 56 -9.21 -17.49 13.14
CA ALA A 56 -9.11 -18.94 13.32
C ALA A 56 -10.41 -19.55 13.82
N ALA A 57 -11.04 -18.93 14.83
CA ALA A 57 -12.32 -19.38 15.37
C ALA A 57 -13.45 -19.32 14.32
N TRP A 58 -13.55 -18.25 13.55
CA TRP A 58 -14.60 -18.08 12.53
C TRP A 58 -14.37 -18.95 11.28
N LYS A 59 -13.13 -19.30 10.97
CA LYS A 59 -12.84 -20.33 9.96
C LYS A 59 -13.30 -21.71 10.39
N ALA A 60 -13.11 -22.04 11.68
CA ALA A 60 -13.54 -23.33 12.23
C ALA A 60 -15.06 -23.41 12.42
N ALA A 61 -15.71 -22.30 12.83
CA ALA A 61 -17.15 -22.24 13.08
C ALA A 61 -17.73 -20.93 12.48
N PRO A 62 -18.02 -20.88 11.17
CA PRO A 62 -18.49 -19.66 10.50
C PRO A 62 -19.80 -19.07 11.05
N SER A 63 -20.63 -19.90 11.68
CA SER A 63 -21.87 -19.47 12.31
C SER A 63 -21.66 -18.69 13.62
N SER A 64 -20.48 -18.80 14.24
CA SER A 64 -20.12 -18.05 15.46
C SER A 64 -19.69 -16.62 15.20
N ALA A 65 -19.55 -16.24 13.94
CA ALA A 65 -19.08 -14.90 13.58
C ALA A 65 -20.14 -13.85 13.89
N THR A 66 -19.83 -12.95 14.80
CA THR A 66 -20.68 -11.84 15.24
C THR A 66 -20.00 -10.50 15.05
N GLY A 67 -20.78 -9.42 14.96
CA GLY A 67 -20.24 -8.06 14.83
C GLY A 67 -19.64 -7.73 13.46
N LEU A 68 -19.95 -8.51 12.43
CA LEU A 68 -19.58 -8.17 11.06
C LEU A 68 -20.45 -7.01 10.55
N ALA A 69 -19.82 -6.05 9.87
CA ALA A 69 -20.54 -5.00 9.17
C ALA A 69 -21.40 -5.58 8.03
N SER A 70 -22.37 -4.81 7.54
CA SER A 70 -23.15 -5.17 6.37
C SER A 70 -22.25 -5.45 5.17
N ALA A 71 -22.60 -6.49 4.40
CA ALA A 71 -21.86 -6.83 3.22
C ALA A 71 -21.93 -5.69 2.18
N THR A 72 -20.80 -5.33 1.63
CA THR A 72 -20.68 -4.31 0.58
C THR A 72 -19.93 -4.87 -0.61
N GLU A 73 -20.26 -4.38 -1.80
CA GLU A 73 -19.55 -4.73 -3.01
C GLU A 73 -18.33 -3.84 -3.17
N VAL A 74 -17.19 -4.45 -3.39
CA VAL A 74 -15.92 -3.74 -3.57
C VAL A 74 -15.20 -4.21 -4.84
N SER A 75 -14.51 -3.28 -5.47
CA SER A 75 -13.62 -3.54 -6.60
C SER A 75 -12.38 -2.65 -6.47
N ARG A 76 -11.40 -2.81 -7.37
CA ARG A 76 -10.25 -1.91 -7.42
C ARG A 76 -10.60 -0.46 -7.74
N GLU A 77 -11.74 -0.25 -8.41
CA GLU A 77 -12.25 1.07 -8.80
C GLU A 77 -13.23 1.63 -7.77
N GLN A 78 -14.02 0.74 -7.14
CA GLN A 78 -15.01 1.11 -6.13
C GLN A 78 -14.56 0.58 -4.78
N THR A 79 -13.78 1.39 -4.09
CA THR A 79 -13.14 1.00 -2.82
C THR A 79 -14.04 1.17 -1.60
N GLN A 80 -15.16 1.88 -1.74
CA GLN A 80 -16.10 2.20 -0.63
C GLN A 80 -15.38 2.83 0.59
N ASN A 81 -14.34 3.62 0.34
CA ASN A 81 -13.47 4.23 1.35
C ASN A 81 -12.75 3.23 2.28
N LEU A 82 -12.67 1.95 1.87
CA LEU A 82 -11.93 0.94 2.62
C LEU A 82 -10.43 1.03 2.31
N PRO A 83 -9.57 0.69 3.27
CA PRO A 83 -8.13 0.61 3.03
C PRO A 83 -7.80 -0.33 1.86
N ARG A 84 -6.87 0.09 1.01
CA ARG A 84 -6.47 -0.69 -0.18
C ARG A 84 -6.01 -2.10 0.18
N ALA A 85 -5.31 -2.26 1.30
CA ALA A 85 -4.87 -3.57 1.78
C ALA A 85 -6.05 -4.54 2.02
N LEU A 86 -7.18 -4.03 2.51
CA LEU A 86 -8.42 -4.81 2.70
C LEU A 86 -9.00 -5.29 1.38
N ILE A 87 -9.07 -4.39 0.40
CA ILE A 87 -9.61 -4.69 -0.94
C ILE A 87 -8.73 -5.71 -1.64
N ASP A 88 -7.41 -5.51 -1.62
CA ASP A 88 -6.46 -6.43 -2.23
C ASP A 88 -6.54 -7.83 -1.59
N ALA A 89 -6.71 -7.91 -0.27
CA ALA A 89 -6.89 -9.19 0.42
C ALA A 89 -8.23 -9.85 0.08
N ALA A 90 -9.32 -9.09 -0.02
CA ALA A 90 -10.61 -9.60 -0.43
C ALA A 90 -10.60 -10.15 -1.86
N LEU A 91 -9.95 -9.43 -2.79
CA LEU A 91 -9.85 -9.80 -4.20
C LEU A 91 -8.87 -10.97 -4.47
N ARG A 92 -7.97 -11.26 -3.52
CA ARG A 92 -7.07 -12.42 -3.57
C ARG A 92 -7.65 -13.67 -2.90
N ALA A 93 -8.78 -13.52 -2.21
CA ALA A 93 -9.41 -14.66 -1.57
C ALA A 93 -9.80 -15.72 -2.63
N PRO A 94 -9.58 -17.02 -2.35
CA PRO A 94 -9.91 -18.07 -3.30
C PRO A 94 -11.42 -18.08 -3.56
N ALA A 95 -11.80 -17.98 -4.83
CA ALA A 95 -13.20 -17.97 -5.27
C ALA A 95 -13.85 -19.36 -5.20
N GLU A 96 -13.05 -20.41 -5.10
CA GLU A 96 -13.49 -21.81 -5.14
C GLU A 96 -14.14 -22.27 -3.82
N THR A 97 -13.75 -21.62 -2.70
CA THR A 97 -14.20 -21.98 -1.34
C THR A 97 -14.87 -20.81 -0.66
N LEU A 98 -16.03 -20.39 -1.17
CA LEU A 98 -16.83 -19.32 -0.57
C LEU A 98 -17.88 -19.89 0.38
N PRO A 99 -18.15 -19.22 1.51
CA PRO A 99 -17.57 -17.95 1.95
C PRO A 99 -16.12 -18.07 2.44
N GLY A 100 -15.24 -17.24 1.89
CA GLY A 100 -13.82 -17.20 2.24
C GLY A 100 -13.54 -16.24 3.41
N TRP A 101 -12.54 -16.54 4.24
CA TRP A 101 -12.12 -15.70 5.35
C TRP A 101 -10.66 -15.33 5.22
N THR A 102 -10.34 -14.05 5.34
CA THR A 102 -8.97 -13.57 5.33
C THR A 102 -8.76 -12.51 6.40
N GLY A 103 -7.55 -12.44 6.94
CA GLY A 103 -7.14 -11.43 7.91
C GLY A 103 -6.17 -10.44 7.27
N VAL A 104 -6.23 -9.20 7.69
CA VAL A 104 -5.39 -8.11 7.18
C VAL A 104 -4.86 -7.31 8.35
N ASP A 105 -3.54 -7.24 8.47
CA ASP A 105 -2.86 -6.36 9.39
C ASP A 105 -2.84 -4.95 8.81
N LEU A 106 -3.40 -3.98 9.52
CA LEU A 106 -3.43 -2.56 9.16
C LEU A 106 -2.42 -1.74 9.97
N GLY A 107 -1.46 -2.38 10.60
CA GLY A 107 -0.45 -1.74 11.44
C GLY A 107 -1.09 -1.04 12.64
N THR A 108 -0.79 0.25 12.83
CA THR A 108 -1.33 1.05 13.94
C THR A 108 -2.84 1.27 13.87
N ALA A 109 -3.46 1.04 12.72
CA ALA A 109 -4.93 1.08 12.57
C ALA A 109 -5.62 -0.20 13.06
N GLY A 110 -4.85 -1.25 13.41
CA GLY A 110 -5.34 -2.49 13.99
C GLY A 110 -5.35 -3.67 13.01
N TYR A 111 -6.29 -4.58 13.21
CA TYR A 111 -6.41 -5.79 12.41
C TYR A 111 -7.86 -5.98 11.94
N ALA A 112 -8.02 -6.32 10.66
CA ALA A 112 -9.35 -6.55 10.10
C ALA A 112 -9.54 -8.00 9.66
N VAL A 113 -10.72 -8.54 9.93
CA VAL A 113 -11.14 -9.85 9.41
C VAL A 113 -12.17 -9.61 8.31
N VAL A 114 -11.91 -10.16 7.15
CA VAL A 114 -12.75 -10.00 5.96
C VAL A 114 -13.41 -11.34 5.65
N LYS A 115 -14.72 -11.31 5.48
CA LYS A 115 -15.52 -12.43 4.96
C LYS A 115 -15.92 -12.12 3.53
N VAL A 116 -15.46 -12.91 2.59
CA VAL A 116 -15.87 -12.83 1.17
C VAL A 116 -17.03 -13.79 0.96
N ASN A 117 -18.22 -13.25 0.72
CA ASN A 117 -19.41 -14.06 0.58
C ASN A 117 -19.59 -14.62 -0.84
N ARG A 118 -19.27 -13.80 -1.85
CA ARG A 118 -19.43 -14.16 -3.26
C ARG A 118 -18.54 -13.31 -4.16
N VAL A 119 -18.26 -13.80 -5.33
CA VAL A 119 -17.67 -13.03 -6.43
C VAL A 119 -18.80 -12.49 -7.29
N VAL A 120 -18.76 -11.19 -7.56
CA VAL A 120 -19.69 -10.52 -8.47
C VAL A 120 -18.97 -10.36 -9.81
N PRO A 121 -19.52 -10.89 -10.91
CA PRO A 121 -18.93 -10.69 -12.22
C PRO A 121 -18.86 -9.21 -12.58
N ARG A 122 -17.75 -8.80 -13.21
CA ARG A 122 -17.62 -7.44 -13.71
C ARG A 122 -18.68 -7.18 -14.77
N GLN A 123 -19.37 -6.06 -14.66
CA GLN A 123 -20.24 -5.60 -15.74
C GLN A 123 -19.42 -5.31 -16.99
N ALA A 124 -19.93 -5.71 -18.15
CA ALA A 124 -19.28 -5.40 -19.42
C ALA A 124 -19.15 -3.88 -19.58
N PRO A 125 -17.95 -3.36 -19.88
CA PRO A 125 -17.76 -1.94 -20.12
C PRO A 125 -18.51 -1.53 -21.41
N ASP A 126 -18.92 -0.27 -21.47
CA ASP A 126 -19.40 0.30 -22.73
C ASP A 126 -18.31 0.29 -23.82
N ALA A 127 -18.69 0.50 -25.07
CA ALA A 127 -17.78 0.38 -26.20
C ALA A 127 -16.59 1.37 -26.12
N GLN A 128 -16.81 2.58 -25.63
CA GLN A 128 -15.79 3.61 -25.51
C GLN A 128 -14.77 3.21 -24.42
N ARG A 129 -15.25 2.78 -23.27
CA ARG A 129 -14.42 2.32 -22.15
C ARG A 129 -13.65 1.04 -22.52
N ALA A 130 -14.30 0.11 -23.19
CA ALA A 130 -13.64 -1.11 -23.69
C ALA A 130 -12.49 -0.78 -24.64
N GLN A 131 -12.65 0.22 -25.52
CA GLN A 131 -11.59 0.67 -26.41
C GLN A 131 -10.42 1.32 -25.66
N GLN A 132 -10.71 2.18 -24.68
CA GLN A 132 -9.68 2.80 -23.84
C GLN A 132 -8.88 1.78 -23.04
N GLU A 133 -9.55 0.82 -22.40
CA GLU A 133 -8.92 -0.26 -21.65
C GLU A 133 -8.02 -1.13 -22.55
N ARG A 134 -8.50 -1.42 -23.78
CA ARG A 134 -7.70 -2.16 -24.75
C ARG A 134 -6.43 -1.40 -25.15
N GLN A 135 -6.54 -0.09 -25.38
CA GLN A 135 -5.37 0.74 -25.72
C GLN A 135 -4.36 0.78 -24.56
N GLN A 136 -4.83 0.97 -23.32
CA GLN A 136 -3.98 0.95 -22.14
C GLN A 136 -3.29 -0.39 -21.96
N TYR A 137 -4.01 -1.49 -22.17
CA TYR A 137 -3.45 -2.84 -22.08
C TYR A 137 -2.37 -3.07 -23.14
N VAL A 138 -2.60 -2.66 -24.39
CA VAL A 138 -1.62 -2.78 -25.47
C VAL A 138 -0.36 -1.98 -25.16
N GLN A 139 -0.49 -0.76 -24.65
CA GLN A 139 0.66 0.06 -24.25
C GLN A 139 1.44 -0.58 -23.11
N TRP A 140 0.73 -1.08 -22.10
CA TRP A 140 1.37 -1.78 -20.98
C TRP A 140 2.11 -3.04 -21.45
N LEU A 141 1.48 -3.84 -22.31
CA LEU A 141 2.07 -5.05 -22.87
C LEU A 141 3.32 -4.74 -23.69
N ALA A 142 3.26 -3.76 -24.58
CA ALA A 142 4.39 -3.33 -25.37
C ALA A 142 5.58 -2.87 -24.51
N THR A 143 5.30 -2.14 -23.41
CA THR A 143 6.31 -1.73 -22.44
C THR A 143 6.92 -2.96 -21.73
N ALA A 144 6.09 -3.88 -21.28
CA ALA A 144 6.54 -5.09 -20.59
C ALA A 144 7.40 -5.99 -21.51
N GLU A 145 6.97 -6.18 -22.75
CA GLU A 145 7.72 -6.92 -23.77
C GLU A 145 9.06 -6.24 -24.09
N GLY A 146 9.06 -4.91 -24.24
CA GLY A 146 10.30 -4.14 -24.45
C GLY A 146 11.30 -4.29 -23.32
N LEU A 147 10.83 -4.24 -22.07
CA LEU A 147 11.67 -4.47 -20.89
C LEU A 147 12.19 -5.91 -20.83
N ALA A 148 11.35 -6.89 -21.08
CA ALA A 148 11.74 -8.29 -21.10
C ALA A 148 12.79 -8.57 -22.19
N TYR A 149 12.59 -8.01 -23.38
CA TYR A 149 13.56 -8.12 -24.49
C TYR A 149 14.88 -7.43 -24.14
N TYR A 150 14.83 -6.26 -23.53
CA TYR A 150 16.03 -5.56 -23.05
C TYR A 150 16.82 -6.39 -22.03
N GLU A 151 16.14 -6.97 -21.05
CA GLU A 151 16.81 -7.84 -20.07
C GLU A 151 17.37 -9.12 -20.71
N LEU A 152 16.67 -9.71 -21.67
CA LEU A 152 17.18 -10.85 -22.44
C LEU A 152 18.47 -10.49 -23.19
N LEU A 153 18.53 -9.32 -23.84
CA LEU A 153 19.73 -8.84 -24.52
C LEU A 153 20.89 -8.61 -23.55
N LYS A 154 20.62 -8.00 -22.39
CA LYS A 154 21.64 -7.82 -21.33
C LYS A 154 22.25 -9.14 -20.89
N GLN A 155 21.42 -10.14 -20.67
CA GLN A 155 21.88 -11.48 -20.27
C GLN A 155 22.68 -12.16 -21.41
N ARG A 156 22.16 -12.11 -22.63
CA ARG A 156 22.80 -12.74 -23.80
C ARG A 156 24.18 -12.14 -24.12
N PHE A 157 24.30 -10.82 -24.03
CA PHE A 157 25.53 -10.10 -24.31
C PHE A 157 26.38 -9.82 -23.06
N LYS A 158 25.98 -10.36 -21.90
CA LYS A 158 26.71 -10.19 -20.63
C LYS A 158 27.03 -8.72 -20.32
N VAL A 159 26.08 -7.83 -20.59
CA VAL A 159 26.25 -6.39 -20.39
C VAL A 159 26.47 -6.07 -18.93
N GLN A 160 27.56 -5.33 -18.63
CA GLN A 160 27.84 -4.81 -17.29
C GLN A 160 27.70 -3.29 -17.30
N ILE A 161 26.80 -2.77 -16.48
CA ILE A 161 26.62 -1.33 -16.29
C ILE A 161 27.62 -0.90 -15.22
N LYS A 162 28.69 -0.19 -15.62
CA LYS A 162 29.75 0.29 -14.70
C LYS A 162 29.39 1.62 -14.01
N ALA A 163 28.40 2.35 -14.51
CA ALA A 163 27.95 3.59 -13.88
C ALA A 163 27.02 3.27 -12.68
N PRO A 164 27.16 3.98 -11.55
CA PRO A 164 26.19 3.85 -10.46
C PRO A 164 24.79 4.24 -10.97
N ARG A 165 23.78 3.48 -10.55
CA ARG A 165 22.38 3.80 -10.88
C ARG A 165 22.07 5.16 -10.26
N PRO A 166 21.58 6.16 -11.02
CA PRO A 166 21.09 7.39 -10.40
C PRO A 166 20.03 7.02 -9.37
N GLU A 167 20.19 7.52 -8.15
CA GLU A 167 19.14 7.36 -7.13
C GLU A 167 17.85 7.95 -7.69
N ALA A 168 16.78 7.18 -7.62
CA ALA A 168 15.46 7.69 -8.00
C ALA A 168 15.19 8.90 -7.11
N VAL A 169 15.09 10.08 -7.70
CA VAL A 169 14.63 11.27 -7.00
C VAL A 169 13.22 10.95 -6.54
N THR A 170 13.09 10.59 -5.28
CA THR A 170 11.79 10.52 -4.62
C THR A 170 11.22 11.93 -4.69
N ALA A 171 10.24 12.15 -5.56
CA ALA A 171 9.47 13.37 -5.57
C ALA A 171 8.94 13.55 -4.15
N VAL A 172 9.51 14.51 -3.43
CA VAL A 172 8.97 14.97 -2.15
C VAL A 172 7.63 15.58 -2.51
N THR A 173 6.56 14.85 -2.27
CA THR A 173 5.22 15.39 -2.27
C THR A 173 5.18 16.42 -1.16
N ALA A 174 5.26 17.70 -1.52
CA ALA A 174 4.98 18.80 -0.62
C ALA A 174 3.49 18.73 -0.29
N GLU A 175 3.18 18.44 0.97
CA GLU A 175 1.91 18.79 1.62
C GLU A 175 1.86 20.29 1.91
#